data_a4ec567f35e995e9375c411e507490a0
#
_entry.id   a4ec567f35e995e9375c411e507490a0
#
_cell.length_a   1.000
_cell.length_b   1.000
_cell.length_c   1.000
_cell.angle_alpha   90.00
_cell.angle_beta   90.00
_cell.angle_gamma   90.00
#
_symmetry.space_group_name_H-M   'P 1'
#
loop_
_entity.id
_entity.type
_entity.pdbx_description
1 polymer ?
#
loop_
_entity_poly.entity_id
_entity_poly.type
_entity_poly.pdbx_seq_one_letter_code
_entity_poly.pdbx_strand_id
1 'polypeptide(L)'
;MVRRVTLREVAQEAQVSVATASLVLNNKPSRISQPTQQRIRDVARRLHYVVNENARGLVTNETRLIALIVPDIENMFFASLSKCLETECRRNGYQLFISNSDDDRTLERRLMRNFVGRDIDGLLLIPSIDSYTDRALLRDQICASPCPIVIIDRLITADICDGVGFDNELGGRLAAKKLLCAGDRRFACITGNKDSVNANTRCYGFLKTLQEHEVPADSILTLDGNYRFSGGYDAADAVADFGATCLFCCNDLMALGAIDRFRELGIAIPADISIIGYDNIVKRFGLLTRLTTVEQNVSELASQSWQCLYRHIQHHDSGRNCAEANDLLLLEPQLVEGDTVAQAPIFR
;
A
#
# COMPACT_ATOMS: atom_id res chain seq x y z
N MET A 1 -0.73 1.29 39.27
CA MET A 1 -0.95 2.28 38.20
C MET A 1 -0.06 3.48 38.44
N VAL A 2 0.81 3.84 37.53
CA VAL A 2 1.61 5.07 37.64
C VAL A 2 0.66 6.24 37.45
N ARG A 3 0.56 7.11 38.46
CA ARG A 3 -0.31 8.31 38.42
C ARG A 3 0.25 9.28 37.36
N ARG A 4 -0.53 9.53 36.29
CA ARG A 4 -0.16 10.55 35.29
C ARG A 4 -0.34 11.96 35.88
N VAL A 5 0.70 12.78 35.75
CA VAL A 5 0.61 14.20 36.08
C VAL A 5 -0.39 14.90 35.16
N THR A 6 -1.21 15.75 35.71
CA THR A 6 -2.26 16.49 35.00
C THR A 6 -1.82 17.92 34.67
N LEU A 7 -2.44 18.54 33.66
CA LEU A 7 -2.25 19.95 33.34
C LEU A 7 -2.55 20.88 34.53
N ARG A 8 -3.51 20.47 35.36
CA ARG A 8 -3.90 21.20 36.57
C ARG A 8 -2.77 21.24 37.60
N GLU A 9 -2.05 20.13 37.78
CA GLU A 9 -0.89 20.06 38.69
C GLU A 9 0.27 20.92 38.18
N VAL A 10 0.52 20.92 36.86
CA VAL A 10 1.53 21.81 36.26
C VAL A 10 1.16 23.29 36.46
N ALA A 11 -0.11 23.64 36.21
CA ALA A 11 -0.58 25.01 36.40
C ALA A 11 -0.45 25.50 37.88
N GLN A 12 -0.82 24.64 38.81
CA GLN A 12 -0.71 24.89 40.25
C GLN A 12 0.74 25.11 40.67
N GLU A 13 1.65 24.24 40.28
CA GLU A 13 3.06 24.31 40.62
C GLU A 13 3.75 25.51 39.95
N ALA A 14 3.33 25.86 38.72
CA ALA A 14 3.81 27.05 38.01
C ALA A 14 3.11 28.35 38.47
N GLN A 15 2.18 28.29 39.41
CA GLN A 15 1.38 29.43 39.92
C GLN A 15 0.72 30.23 38.79
N VAL A 16 0.04 29.53 37.87
CA VAL A 16 -0.72 30.14 36.77
C VAL A 16 -2.10 29.47 36.62
N SER A 17 -2.96 30.10 35.83
CA SER A 17 -4.22 29.43 35.48
C SER A 17 -3.98 28.23 34.57
N VAL A 18 -4.89 27.23 34.59
CA VAL A 18 -4.85 26.09 33.69
C VAL A 18 -4.89 26.51 32.22
N ALA A 19 -5.65 27.57 31.92
CA ALA A 19 -5.69 28.16 30.56
C ALA A 19 -4.33 28.73 30.15
N THR A 20 -3.62 29.43 31.03
CA THR A 20 -2.28 29.97 30.79
C THR A 20 -1.26 28.85 30.55
N ALA A 21 -1.28 27.81 31.40
CA ALA A 21 -0.41 26.64 31.22
C ALA A 21 -0.69 25.93 29.89
N SER A 22 -1.97 25.76 29.53
CA SER A 22 -2.40 25.16 28.27
C SER A 22 -1.91 25.94 27.06
N LEU A 23 -2.06 27.26 27.03
CA LEU A 23 -1.57 28.12 25.93
C LEU A 23 -0.07 27.96 25.69
N VAL A 24 0.72 27.96 26.77
CA VAL A 24 2.19 27.87 26.68
C VAL A 24 2.64 26.47 26.25
N LEU A 25 2.07 25.40 26.82
CA LEU A 25 2.48 24.05 26.54
C LEU A 25 2.03 23.58 25.15
N ASN A 26 0.95 24.17 24.62
CA ASN A 26 0.50 23.94 23.24
C ASN A 26 1.09 24.92 22.22
N ASN A 27 2.08 25.74 22.60
CA ASN A 27 2.74 26.73 21.74
C ASN A 27 1.76 27.66 21.00
N LYS A 28 0.61 27.95 21.59
CA LYS A 28 -0.36 28.89 20.99
C LYS A 28 0.13 30.34 21.15
N PRO A 29 -0.08 31.21 20.14
CA PRO A 29 0.25 32.64 20.26
C PRO A 29 -0.40 33.24 21.50
N SER A 30 0.39 33.89 22.33
CA SER A 30 -0.10 34.47 23.58
C SER A 30 0.72 35.67 24.01
N ARG A 31 0.10 36.57 24.78
CA ARG A 31 0.79 37.75 25.38
C ARG A 31 1.49 37.42 26.71
N ILE A 32 1.73 36.14 26.99
CA ILE A 32 2.38 35.65 28.21
C ILE A 32 3.89 36.01 28.13
N SER A 33 4.42 36.61 29.19
CA SER A 33 5.83 37.01 29.24
C SER A 33 6.78 35.80 29.10
N GLN A 34 7.92 35.99 28.48
CA GLN A 34 8.94 34.96 28.29
C GLN A 34 9.36 34.26 29.62
N PRO A 35 9.60 35.01 30.74
CA PRO A 35 9.92 34.35 32.00
C PRO A 35 8.81 33.42 32.52
N THR A 36 7.54 33.79 32.31
CA THR A 36 6.40 32.96 32.71
C THR A 36 6.28 31.71 31.81
N GLN A 37 6.49 31.85 30.49
CA GLN A 37 6.51 30.73 29.58
C GLN A 37 7.62 29.73 29.96
N GLN A 38 8.82 30.21 30.25
CA GLN A 38 9.94 29.39 30.64
C GLN A 38 9.65 28.62 31.94
N ARG A 39 9.12 29.31 32.96
CA ARG A 39 8.74 28.69 34.24
C ARG A 39 7.73 27.55 34.03
N ILE A 40 6.72 27.74 33.20
CA ILE A 40 5.72 26.69 32.90
C ILE A 40 6.39 25.48 32.26
N ARG A 41 7.25 25.70 31.27
CA ARG A 41 7.98 24.62 30.57
C ARG A 41 8.94 23.88 31.52
N ASP A 42 9.59 24.55 32.44
CA ASP A 42 10.51 23.97 33.41
C ASP A 42 9.75 23.12 34.43
N VAL A 43 8.61 23.60 34.91
CA VAL A 43 7.72 22.81 35.79
C VAL A 43 7.21 21.59 35.08
N ALA A 44 6.73 21.72 33.84
CA ALA A 44 6.25 20.56 33.05
C ALA A 44 7.35 19.52 32.86
N ARG A 45 8.59 19.94 32.54
CA ARG A 45 9.74 19.04 32.44
C ARG A 45 10.07 18.34 33.77
N ARG A 46 10.11 19.07 34.85
CA ARG A 46 10.40 18.54 36.18
C ARG A 46 9.37 17.51 36.67
N LEU A 47 8.11 17.78 36.35
CA LEU A 47 7.02 16.86 36.68
C LEU A 47 6.84 15.72 35.66
N HIS A 48 7.67 15.66 34.61
CA HIS A 48 7.51 14.73 33.49
C HIS A 48 6.11 14.76 32.88
N TYR A 49 5.51 15.96 32.81
CA TYR A 49 4.20 16.14 32.19
C TYR A 49 4.30 15.97 30.69
N VAL A 50 3.49 15.10 30.15
CA VAL A 50 3.30 14.92 28.71
C VAL A 50 1.92 15.46 28.34
N VAL A 51 1.87 16.34 27.34
CA VAL A 51 0.59 16.87 26.84
C VAL A 51 -0.29 15.70 26.40
N ASN A 52 -1.53 15.70 26.88
CA ASN A 52 -2.48 14.70 26.47
C ASN A 52 -3.11 15.13 25.12
N GLU A 53 -2.59 14.59 24.03
CA GLU A 53 -3.07 14.90 22.68
C GLU A 53 -4.57 14.52 22.51
N ASN A 54 -5.05 13.46 23.17
CA ASN A 54 -6.46 13.10 23.15
C ASN A 54 -7.35 14.19 23.79
N ALA A 55 -6.88 14.80 24.89
CA ALA A 55 -7.61 15.91 25.51
C ALA A 55 -7.57 17.17 24.64
N ARG A 56 -6.53 17.33 23.82
CA ARG A 56 -6.42 18.38 22.81
C ARG A 56 -7.37 18.13 21.64
N GLY A 57 -7.45 16.89 21.15
CA GLY A 57 -8.36 16.47 20.08
C GLY A 57 -9.82 16.77 20.40
N LEU A 58 -10.24 16.58 21.65
CA LEU A 58 -11.61 16.94 22.12
C LEU A 58 -11.93 18.45 22.01
N VAL A 59 -10.91 19.31 22.01
CA VAL A 59 -11.09 20.78 21.92
C VAL A 59 -10.94 21.28 20.47
N THR A 60 -10.09 20.63 19.69
CA THR A 60 -9.77 21.04 18.30
C THR A 60 -10.54 20.25 17.26
N ASN A 61 -11.20 19.17 17.64
CA ASN A 61 -11.79 18.15 16.77
C ASN A 61 -10.79 17.55 15.77
N GLU A 62 -9.49 17.60 16.07
CA GLU A 62 -8.39 17.03 15.28
C GLU A 62 -7.50 16.19 16.17
N THR A 63 -7.33 14.91 15.85
CA THR A 63 -6.42 14.01 16.60
C THR A 63 -5.04 13.93 15.97
N ARG A 64 -4.92 14.31 14.68
CA ARG A 64 -3.73 14.15 13.84
C ARG A 64 -3.27 12.70 13.74
N LEU A 65 -4.22 11.78 13.84
CA LEU A 65 -4.01 10.35 13.72
C LEU A 65 -4.62 9.85 12.42
N ILE A 66 -3.81 9.18 11.62
CA ILE A 66 -4.23 8.47 10.42
C ILE A 66 -4.02 6.98 10.67
N ALA A 67 -4.96 6.16 10.22
CA ALA A 67 -4.79 4.72 10.20
C ALA A 67 -4.51 4.21 8.78
N LEU A 68 -3.70 3.16 8.69
CA LEU A 68 -3.47 2.36 7.51
C LEU A 68 -3.76 0.90 7.84
N ILE A 69 -4.65 0.27 7.09
CA ILE A 69 -4.88 -1.18 7.16
C ILE A 69 -4.27 -1.80 5.90
N VAL A 70 -3.34 -2.74 6.11
CA VAL A 70 -2.67 -3.49 5.04
C VAL A 70 -3.04 -4.97 5.13
N PRO A 71 -3.12 -5.68 4.00
CA PRO A 71 -3.49 -7.11 4.01
C PRO A 71 -2.35 -8.03 4.47
N ASP A 72 -1.09 -7.66 4.20
CA ASP A 72 0.07 -8.49 4.56
C ASP A 72 1.32 -7.61 4.72
N ILE A 73 1.71 -7.34 5.98
CA ILE A 73 2.88 -6.50 6.27
C ILE A 73 4.22 -7.19 5.91
N GLU A 74 4.24 -8.51 5.74
CA GLU A 74 5.41 -9.25 5.28
C GLU A 74 5.64 -9.09 3.78
N ASN A 75 4.62 -8.72 3.03
CA ASN A 75 4.80 -8.37 1.62
C ASN A 75 5.58 -7.06 1.51
N MET A 76 6.76 -7.13 0.89
CA MET A 76 7.70 -6.02 0.76
C MET A 76 7.10 -4.79 0.04
N PHE A 77 6.11 -4.98 -0.85
CA PHE A 77 5.39 -3.89 -1.50
C PHE A 77 4.60 -3.08 -0.45
N PHE A 78 3.79 -3.75 0.39
CA PHE A 78 3.00 -3.07 1.43
C PHE A 78 3.86 -2.49 2.54
N ALA A 79 4.96 -3.15 2.91
CA ALA A 79 5.94 -2.59 3.84
C ALA A 79 6.56 -1.29 3.30
N SER A 80 6.91 -1.26 2.02
CA SER A 80 7.45 -0.09 1.34
C SER A 80 6.42 1.04 1.25
N LEU A 81 5.18 0.72 0.90
CA LEU A 81 4.07 1.67 0.83
C LEU A 81 3.79 2.29 2.21
N SER A 82 3.74 1.45 3.25
CA SER A 82 3.57 1.89 4.64
C SER A 82 4.64 2.90 5.06
N LYS A 83 5.91 2.63 4.69
CA LYS A 83 7.03 3.53 4.95
C LYS A 83 6.89 4.87 4.22
N CYS A 84 6.44 4.87 2.97
CA CYS A 84 6.23 6.09 2.20
C CYS A 84 5.06 6.91 2.77
N LEU A 85 3.93 6.26 3.12
CA LEU A 85 2.78 6.89 3.73
C LEU A 85 3.10 7.47 5.12
N GLU A 86 3.88 6.75 5.95
CA GLU A 86 4.38 7.30 7.23
C GLU A 86 5.14 8.62 7.01
N THR A 87 5.98 8.65 5.98
CA THR A 87 6.77 9.84 5.67
C THR A 87 5.87 11.00 5.23
N GLU A 88 4.86 10.76 4.40
CA GLU A 88 3.89 11.79 3.98
C GLU A 88 3.06 12.29 5.19
N CYS A 89 2.53 11.39 6.01
CA CYS A 89 1.80 11.77 7.22
C CYS A 89 2.66 12.63 8.15
N ARG A 90 3.88 12.21 8.45
CA ARG A 90 4.80 12.92 9.34
C ARG A 90 5.21 14.29 8.80
N ARG A 91 5.44 14.45 7.50
CA ARG A 91 5.72 15.74 6.86
C ARG A 91 4.58 16.75 7.04
N ASN A 92 3.36 16.24 7.12
CA ASN A 92 2.15 17.06 7.29
C ASN A 92 1.69 17.15 8.76
N GLY A 93 2.48 16.66 9.71
CA GLY A 93 2.20 16.76 11.15
C GLY A 93 1.17 15.73 11.64
N TYR A 94 0.97 14.63 10.91
CA TYR A 94 0.14 13.51 11.30
C TYR A 94 0.98 12.31 11.72
N GLN A 95 0.42 11.46 12.57
CA GLN A 95 0.99 10.17 12.96
C GLN A 95 0.22 9.06 12.26
N LEU A 96 0.94 8.09 11.66
CA LEU A 96 0.35 6.93 11.00
C LEU A 96 0.35 5.72 11.94
N PHE A 97 -0.83 5.12 12.15
CA PHE A 97 -0.99 3.81 12.77
C PHE A 97 -1.17 2.75 11.69
N ILE A 98 -0.34 1.71 11.71
CA ILE A 98 -0.40 0.62 10.75
C ILE A 98 -0.97 -0.60 11.44
N SER A 99 -1.93 -1.27 10.80
CA SER A 99 -2.46 -2.56 11.23
C SER A 99 -2.52 -3.54 10.09
N ASN A 100 -2.25 -4.80 10.40
CA ASN A 100 -2.26 -5.91 9.47
C ASN A 100 -3.60 -6.66 9.57
N SER A 101 -4.27 -6.90 8.45
CA SER A 101 -5.53 -7.63 8.39
C SER A 101 -5.39 -9.11 8.05
N ASP A 102 -4.18 -9.58 7.73
CA ASP A 102 -3.89 -10.96 7.30
C ASP A 102 -4.76 -11.42 6.11
N ASP A 103 -5.17 -10.47 5.26
CA ASP A 103 -6.13 -10.68 4.17
C ASP A 103 -7.50 -11.25 4.64
N ASP A 104 -7.80 -11.13 5.94
CA ASP A 104 -9.04 -11.57 6.58
C ASP A 104 -10.03 -10.40 6.70
N ARG A 105 -11.14 -10.50 5.97
CA ARG A 105 -12.23 -9.51 5.99
C ARG A 105 -12.80 -9.30 7.40
N THR A 106 -12.88 -10.33 8.23
CA THR A 106 -13.43 -10.21 9.59
C THR A 106 -12.51 -9.38 10.47
N LEU A 107 -11.20 -9.62 10.36
CA LEU A 107 -10.19 -8.85 11.07
C LEU A 107 -10.14 -7.40 10.54
N GLU A 108 -10.16 -7.20 9.22
CA GLU A 108 -10.22 -5.88 8.58
C GLU A 108 -11.36 -5.03 9.15
N ARG A 109 -12.57 -5.57 9.18
CA ARG A 109 -13.76 -4.90 9.73
C ARG A 109 -13.61 -4.56 11.21
N ARG A 110 -13.02 -5.45 12.00
CA ARG A 110 -12.74 -5.20 13.42
C ARG A 110 -11.72 -4.06 13.58
N LEU A 111 -10.68 -4.03 12.75
CA LEU A 111 -9.67 -2.98 12.74
C LEU A 111 -10.28 -1.63 12.36
N MET A 112 -11.10 -1.57 11.30
CA MET A 112 -11.81 -0.35 10.90
C MET A 112 -12.63 0.22 12.06
N ARG A 113 -13.47 -0.61 12.72
CA ARG A 113 -14.26 -0.18 13.88
C ARG A 113 -13.41 0.30 15.05
N ASN A 114 -12.29 -0.37 15.31
CA ASN A 114 -11.39 -0.02 16.40
C ASN A 114 -10.71 1.34 16.16
N PHE A 115 -10.37 1.67 14.92
CA PHE A 115 -9.79 2.96 14.57
C PHE A 115 -10.83 4.08 14.62
N VAL A 116 -12.02 3.85 14.05
CA VAL A 116 -13.14 4.80 14.14
C VAL A 116 -13.46 5.12 15.61
N GLY A 117 -13.48 4.13 16.49
CA GLY A 117 -13.69 4.33 17.93
C GLY A 117 -12.54 5.04 18.67
N ARG A 118 -11.47 5.41 17.97
CA ARG A 118 -10.34 6.19 18.50
C ARG A 118 -10.26 7.60 17.93
N ASP A 119 -11.33 8.05 17.26
CA ASP A 119 -11.44 9.38 16.66
C ASP A 119 -10.25 9.73 15.72
N ILE A 120 -9.88 8.80 14.83
CA ILE A 120 -8.88 9.09 13.81
C ILE A 120 -9.40 10.12 12.80
N ASP A 121 -8.51 10.94 12.25
CA ASP A 121 -8.87 11.97 11.26
C ASP A 121 -9.06 11.39 9.85
N GLY A 122 -8.56 10.16 9.59
CA GLY A 122 -8.73 9.49 8.32
C GLY A 122 -8.17 8.07 8.28
N LEU A 123 -8.65 7.28 7.33
CA LEU A 123 -8.26 5.89 7.12
C LEU A 123 -7.82 5.66 5.67
N LEU A 124 -6.65 5.07 5.50
CA LEU A 124 -6.18 4.48 4.24
C LEU A 124 -6.41 2.97 4.31
N LEU A 125 -7.13 2.41 3.35
CA LEU A 125 -7.51 1.00 3.36
C LEU A 125 -6.98 0.29 2.11
N ILE A 126 -6.23 -0.80 2.30
CA ILE A 126 -5.99 -1.79 1.25
C ILE A 126 -6.93 -2.96 1.56
N PRO A 127 -8.02 -3.13 0.80
CA PRO A 127 -9.02 -4.13 1.12
C PRO A 127 -8.47 -5.55 1.06
N SER A 128 -8.97 -6.42 1.95
CA SER A 128 -8.75 -7.86 1.85
C SER A 128 -9.38 -8.41 0.56
N ILE A 129 -8.85 -9.53 0.06
CA ILE A 129 -9.36 -10.17 -1.17
C ILE A 129 -10.85 -10.49 -1.02
N ASP A 130 -11.26 -11.01 0.13
CA ASP A 130 -12.65 -11.36 0.39
C ASP A 130 -13.62 -10.16 0.41
N SER A 131 -13.11 -8.94 0.59
CA SER A 131 -13.92 -7.73 0.56
C SER A 131 -14.49 -7.44 -0.83
N TYR A 132 -13.89 -7.98 -1.89
CA TYR A 132 -14.41 -7.90 -3.26
C TYR A 132 -15.66 -8.74 -3.47
N THR A 133 -15.87 -9.80 -2.70
CA THR A 133 -17.03 -10.68 -2.80
C THR A 133 -18.28 -10.10 -2.15
N ASP A 134 -18.11 -9.15 -1.22
CA ASP A 134 -19.22 -8.52 -0.47
C ASP A 134 -19.06 -6.98 -0.46
N ARG A 135 -19.10 -6.41 -1.67
CA ARG A 135 -18.93 -4.97 -1.89
C ARG A 135 -19.97 -4.12 -1.19
N ALA A 136 -21.21 -4.61 -1.12
CA ALA A 136 -22.30 -3.90 -0.47
C ALA A 136 -21.99 -3.65 1.01
N LEU A 137 -21.49 -4.64 1.68
CA LEU A 137 -21.16 -4.56 3.10
C LEU A 137 -19.95 -3.67 3.37
N LEU A 138 -18.90 -3.69 2.50
CA LEU A 138 -17.78 -2.76 2.60
C LEU A 138 -18.24 -1.31 2.37
N ARG A 139 -19.11 -1.09 1.36
CA ARG A 139 -19.72 0.20 1.09
C ARG A 139 -20.47 0.73 2.32
N ASP A 140 -21.35 -0.09 2.91
CA ASP A 140 -22.13 0.31 4.08
C ASP A 140 -21.23 0.71 5.25
N GLN A 141 -20.09 0.02 5.42
CA GLN A 141 -19.12 0.35 6.47
C GLN A 141 -18.38 1.66 6.19
N ILE A 142 -17.99 1.89 4.95
CA ILE A 142 -17.32 3.14 4.53
C ILE A 142 -18.30 4.32 4.67
N CYS A 143 -19.53 4.17 4.18
CA CYS A 143 -20.56 5.21 4.29
C CYS A 143 -20.96 5.52 5.74
N ALA A 144 -20.91 4.54 6.64
CA ALA A 144 -21.19 4.74 8.07
C ALA A 144 -19.99 5.31 8.86
N SER A 145 -18.82 5.46 8.24
CA SER A 145 -17.64 5.97 8.91
C SER A 145 -17.74 7.48 9.17
N PRO A 146 -17.47 7.95 10.39
CA PRO A 146 -17.42 9.37 10.70
C PRO A 146 -16.15 10.06 10.18
N CYS A 147 -15.12 9.32 9.77
CA CYS A 147 -13.91 9.86 9.17
C CYS A 147 -13.79 9.46 7.69
N PRO A 148 -13.11 10.26 6.85
CA PRO A 148 -12.88 9.92 5.46
C PRO A 148 -12.04 8.65 5.32
N ILE A 149 -12.40 7.84 4.32
CA ILE A 149 -11.70 6.61 3.95
C ILE A 149 -11.31 6.70 2.48
N VAL A 150 -10.06 6.36 2.17
CA VAL A 150 -9.55 6.23 0.79
C VAL A 150 -9.05 4.80 0.60
N ILE A 151 -9.51 4.15 -0.46
CA ILE A 151 -9.02 2.82 -0.86
C ILE A 151 -7.74 3.00 -1.67
N ILE A 152 -6.71 2.19 -1.38
CA ILE A 152 -5.44 2.24 -2.10
C ILE A 152 -5.04 0.86 -2.63
N ASP A 153 -4.32 0.85 -3.76
CA ASP A 153 -3.80 -0.33 -4.46
C ASP A 153 -4.89 -1.27 -4.99
N ARG A 154 -5.62 -1.92 -4.11
CA ARG A 154 -6.68 -2.87 -4.44
C ARG A 154 -8.02 -2.13 -4.63
N LEU A 155 -8.15 -1.47 -5.78
CA LEU A 155 -9.33 -0.67 -6.08
C LEU A 155 -10.56 -1.55 -6.28
N ILE A 156 -11.68 -1.09 -5.73
CA ILE A 156 -12.99 -1.67 -5.97
C ILE A 156 -13.68 -0.79 -7.03
N THR A 157 -14.90 -0.46 -6.93
CA THR A 157 -15.61 0.41 -7.89
C THR A 157 -15.74 1.84 -7.35
N ALA A 158 -15.81 2.82 -8.24
CA ALA A 158 -15.91 4.24 -7.88
C ALA A 158 -17.19 4.61 -7.10
N ASP A 159 -18.16 3.71 -6.99
CA ASP A 159 -19.40 3.93 -6.24
C ASP A 159 -19.25 3.75 -4.73
N ILE A 160 -18.07 3.38 -4.23
CA ILE A 160 -17.83 3.13 -2.81
C ILE A 160 -17.15 4.34 -2.15
N CYS A 161 -15.97 4.70 -2.58
CA CYS A 161 -15.22 5.89 -2.14
C CYS A 161 -14.09 6.20 -3.13
N ASP A 162 -13.40 7.30 -2.91
CA ASP A 162 -12.19 7.62 -3.68
C ASP A 162 -11.13 6.54 -3.52
N GLY A 163 -10.38 6.33 -4.60
CA GLY A 163 -9.32 5.33 -4.61
C GLY A 163 -8.11 5.72 -5.45
N VAL A 164 -6.94 5.23 -5.06
CA VAL A 164 -5.68 5.41 -5.78
C VAL A 164 -5.00 4.07 -5.97
N GLY A 165 -4.71 3.69 -7.20
CA GLY A 165 -4.05 2.42 -7.53
C GLY A 165 -3.31 2.51 -8.84
N PHE A 166 -2.90 1.35 -9.37
CA PHE A 166 -2.20 1.26 -10.65
C PHE A 166 -3.08 0.65 -11.75
N ASP A 167 -2.80 1.03 -13.00
CA ASP A 167 -3.34 0.33 -14.17
C ASP A 167 -2.67 -1.04 -14.32
N ASN A 168 -3.26 -2.04 -13.66
CA ASN A 168 -2.75 -3.41 -13.66
C ASN A 168 -2.89 -4.09 -15.04
N GLU A 169 -3.88 -3.68 -15.88
CA GLU A 169 -3.99 -4.19 -17.26
C GLU A 169 -2.81 -3.69 -18.09
N LEU A 170 -2.50 -2.40 -18.02
CA LEU A 170 -1.32 -1.82 -18.68
C LEU A 170 -0.03 -2.51 -18.22
N GLY A 171 0.09 -2.79 -16.90
CA GLY A 171 1.24 -3.50 -16.36
C GLY A 171 1.43 -4.90 -16.97
N GLY A 172 0.37 -5.69 -17.09
CA GLY A 172 0.38 -6.98 -17.77
C GLY A 172 0.75 -6.86 -19.26
N ARG A 173 0.23 -5.84 -19.95
CA ARG A 173 0.57 -5.55 -21.35
C ARG A 173 2.05 -5.20 -21.53
N LEU A 174 2.65 -4.44 -20.62
CA LEU A 174 4.08 -4.11 -20.65
C LEU A 174 4.94 -5.38 -20.52
N ALA A 175 4.59 -6.28 -19.60
CA ALA A 175 5.27 -7.55 -19.42
C ALA A 175 5.19 -8.43 -20.70
N ALA A 176 3.98 -8.58 -21.26
CA ALA A 176 3.79 -9.35 -22.49
C ALA A 176 4.59 -8.80 -23.67
N LYS A 177 4.54 -7.49 -23.92
CA LYS A 177 5.28 -6.85 -25.00
C LYS A 177 6.79 -7.06 -24.86
N LYS A 178 7.33 -6.97 -23.64
CA LYS A 178 8.76 -7.20 -23.40
C LYS A 178 9.15 -8.64 -23.71
N LEU A 179 8.37 -9.63 -23.29
CA LEU A 179 8.63 -11.04 -23.57
C LEU A 179 8.47 -11.39 -25.06
N LEU A 180 7.48 -10.82 -25.74
CA LEU A 180 7.34 -10.98 -27.19
C LEU A 180 8.56 -10.48 -27.98
N CYS A 181 9.18 -9.38 -27.51
CA CYS A 181 10.41 -8.87 -28.12
C CYS A 181 11.64 -9.78 -27.90
N ALA A 182 11.63 -10.65 -26.89
CA ALA A 182 12.69 -11.62 -26.65
C ALA A 182 12.72 -12.77 -27.68
N GLY A 183 11.72 -12.87 -28.52
CA GLY A 183 11.69 -13.78 -29.68
C GLY A 183 11.09 -15.13 -29.46
N ASP A 184 10.56 -15.42 -28.29
CA ASP A 184 10.14 -16.76 -27.90
C ASP A 184 8.64 -17.04 -27.80
N ARG A 185 8.28 -18.33 -27.72
CA ARG A 185 7.04 -18.86 -28.27
C ARG A 185 6.16 -19.68 -27.32
N ARG A 186 6.66 -20.01 -26.11
CA ARG A 186 5.86 -20.69 -25.08
C ARG A 186 5.88 -19.86 -23.82
N PHE A 187 4.71 -19.37 -23.45
CA PHE A 187 4.55 -18.41 -22.38
C PHE A 187 3.92 -19.06 -21.16
N ALA A 188 4.40 -18.71 -19.98
CA ALA A 188 3.74 -19.04 -18.73
C ALA A 188 3.43 -17.76 -17.95
N CYS A 189 2.34 -17.79 -17.18
CA CYS A 189 1.96 -16.76 -16.24
C CYS A 189 1.67 -17.39 -14.88
N ILE A 190 2.38 -16.98 -13.83
CA ILE A 190 2.04 -17.31 -12.45
C ILE A 190 1.28 -16.12 -11.88
N THR A 191 -0.03 -16.32 -11.66
CA THR A 191 -0.91 -15.29 -11.10
C THR A 191 -0.73 -15.18 -9.58
N GLY A 192 -1.44 -14.27 -8.94
CA GLY A 192 -1.58 -14.27 -7.49
C GLY A 192 -2.65 -15.25 -7.04
N ASN A 193 -3.25 -14.99 -5.89
CA ASN A 193 -4.45 -15.74 -5.49
C ASN A 193 -5.55 -15.52 -6.53
N LYS A 194 -6.25 -16.59 -6.93
CA LYS A 194 -7.28 -16.61 -7.98
C LYS A 194 -8.42 -15.60 -7.78
N ASP A 195 -8.68 -15.23 -6.52
CA ASP A 195 -9.72 -14.27 -6.18
C ASP A 195 -9.19 -12.81 -6.16
N SER A 196 -7.90 -12.60 -6.38
CA SER A 196 -7.28 -11.28 -6.43
C SER A 196 -7.59 -10.54 -7.74
N VAL A 197 -8.30 -9.42 -7.64
CA VAL A 197 -8.62 -8.56 -8.80
C VAL A 197 -7.35 -8.04 -9.47
N ASN A 198 -6.36 -7.59 -8.69
CA ASN A 198 -5.10 -7.08 -9.25
C ASN A 198 -4.35 -8.16 -10.05
N ALA A 199 -4.22 -9.39 -9.50
CA ALA A 199 -3.56 -10.48 -10.22
C ALA A 199 -4.31 -10.85 -11.50
N ASN A 200 -5.63 -10.96 -11.42
CA ASN A 200 -6.47 -11.29 -12.57
C ASN A 200 -6.38 -10.21 -13.65
N THR A 201 -6.32 -8.93 -13.26
CA THR A 201 -6.20 -7.81 -14.20
C THR A 201 -4.81 -7.77 -14.85
N ARG A 202 -3.72 -8.04 -14.08
CA ARG A 202 -2.36 -8.19 -14.63
C ARG A 202 -2.30 -9.34 -15.63
N CYS A 203 -2.81 -10.51 -15.23
CA CYS A 203 -2.87 -11.69 -16.08
C CYS A 203 -3.73 -11.43 -17.33
N TYR A 204 -4.89 -10.78 -17.20
CA TYR A 204 -5.73 -10.42 -18.33
C TYR A 204 -5.00 -9.52 -19.35
N GLY A 205 -4.34 -8.46 -18.90
CA GLY A 205 -3.54 -7.58 -19.76
C GLY A 205 -2.42 -8.33 -20.49
N PHE A 206 -1.77 -9.27 -19.79
CA PHE A 206 -0.75 -10.15 -20.36
C PHE A 206 -1.33 -11.07 -21.46
N LEU A 207 -2.36 -11.83 -21.13
CA LEU A 207 -2.99 -12.80 -22.05
C LEU A 207 -3.61 -12.13 -23.26
N LYS A 208 -4.31 -11.00 -23.06
CA LYS A 208 -4.91 -10.22 -24.14
C LYS A 208 -3.85 -9.73 -25.13
N THR A 209 -2.69 -9.29 -24.63
CA THR A 209 -1.60 -8.86 -25.51
C THR A 209 -1.00 -10.01 -26.28
N LEU A 210 -0.84 -11.20 -25.69
CA LEU A 210 -0.40 -12.39 -26.42
C LEU A 210 -1.40 -12.77 -27.52
N GLN A 211 -2.70 -12.72 -27.22
CA GLN A 211 -3.77 -12.99 -28.19
C GLN A 211 -3.77 -11.95 -29.35
N GLU A 212 -3.59 -10.66 -29.05
CA GLU A 212 -3.46 -9.60 -30.07
C GLU A 212 -2.27 -9.84 -31.01
N HIS A 213 -1.25 -10.58 -30.55
CA HIS A 213 -0.07 -10.97 -31.33
C HIS A 213 -0.15 -12.41 -31.88
N GLU A 214 -1.35 -12.98 -31.94
CA GLU A 214 -1.65 -14.28 -32.53
C GLU A 214 -0.87 -15.46 -31.89
N VAL A 215 -0.48 -15.35 -30.61
CA VAL A 215 0.15 -16.47 -29.87
C VAL A 215 -0.90 -17.56 -29.66
N PRO A 216 -0.63 -18.83 -30.09
CA PRO A 216 -1.56 -19.92 -29.95
C PRO A 216 -1.89 -20.22 -28.47
N ALA A 217 -3.16 -20.53 -28.17
CA ALA A 217 -3.60 -20.77 -26.80
C ALA A 217 -2.91 -22.00 -26.15
N ASP A 218 -2.54 -23.01 -26.93
CA ASP A 218 -1.79 -24.18 -26.48
C ASP A 218 -0.31 -23.90 -26.17
N SER A 219 0.15 -22.71 -26.53
CA SER A 219 1.48 -22.18 -26.20
C SER A 219 1.47 -21.29 -24.95
N ILE A 220 0.37 -21.24 -24.20
CA ILE A 220 0.20 -20.42 -23.01
C ILE A 220 -0.24 -21.28 -21.81
N LEU A 221 0.53 -21.22 -20.73
CA LEU A 221 0.22 -21.84 -19.45
C LEU A 221 -0.10 -20.77 -18.40
N THR A 222 -1.20 -20.94 -17.66
CA THR A 222 -1.53 -20.07 -16.53
C THR A 222 -1.63 -20.92 -15.27
N LEU A 223 -0.95 -20.52 -14.22
CA LEU A 223 -0.89 -21.18 -12.92
C LEU A 223 -1.27 -20.20 -11.81
N ASP A 224 -2.02 -20.69 -10.82
CA ASP A 224 -2.30 -19.92 -9.62
C ASP A 224 -1.07 -19.90 -8.72
N GLY A 225 -0.78 -18.72 -8.15
CA GLY A 225 0.22 -18.51 -7.12
C GLY A 225 -0.43 -17.99 -5.82
N ASN A 226 0.40 -17.46 -4.93
CA ASN A 226 -0.05 -16.99 -3.63
C ASN A 226 0.60 -15.65 -3.22
N TYR A 227 1.20 -14.94 -4.16
CA TYR A 227 2.01 -13.74 -3.94
C TYR A 227 3.25 -13.95 -3.03
N ARG A 228 3.54 -15.18 -2.63
CA ARG A 228 4.70 -15.54 -1.79
C ARG A 228 5.78 -16.22 -2.62
N PHE A 229 7.00 -16.22 -2.09
CA PHE A 229 8.13 -16.93 -2.70
C PHE A 229 7.80 -18.41 -2.99
N SER A 230 7.14 -19.09 -2.04
CA SER A 230 6.74 -20.49 -2.21
C SER A 230 5.84 -20.74 -3.41
N GLY A 231 4.89 -19.84 -3.70
CA GLY A 231 3.99 -20.01 -4.85
C GLY A 231 4.71 -19.97 -6.19
N GLY A 232 5.75 -19.17 -6.32
CA GLY A 232 6.61 -19.18 -7.51
C GLY A 232 7.50 -20.41 -7.58
N TYR A 233 8.09 -20.81 -6.46
CA TYR A 233 8.94 -21.99 -6.35
C TYR A 233 8.18 -23.27 -6.72
N ASP A 234 7.00 -23.49 -6.11
CA ASP A 234 6.18 -24.68 -6.33
C ASP A 234 5.61 -24.75 -7.78
N ALA A 235 5.33 -23.61 -8.40
CA ALA A 235 4.81 -23.56 -9.77
C ALA A 235 5.89 -23.79 -10.83
N ALA A 236 7.17 -23.60 -10.50
CA ALA A 236 8.27 -23.64 -11.48
C ALA A 236 8.45 -25.00 -12.15
N ASP A 237 8.18 -26.12 -11.46
CA ASP A 237 8.25 -27.46 -12.06
C ASP A 237 7.24 -27.61 -13.22
N ALA A 238 5.99 -27.17 -13.02
CA ALA A 238 4.97 -27.21 -14.06
C ALA A 238 5.30 -26.28 -15.25
N VAL A 239 5.94 -25.13 -14.98
CA VAL A 239 6.45 -24.21 -16.03
C VAL A 239 7.53 -24.88 -16.84
N ALA A 240 8.47 -25.58 -16.21
CA ALA A 240 9.55 -26.33 -16.87
C ALA A 240 9.00 -27.51 -17.67
N ASP A 241 8.10 -28.32 -17.11
CA ASP A 241 7.46 -29.47 -17.78
C ASP A 241 6.66 -29.03 -19.01
N PHE A 242 6.01 -27.85 -18.92
CA PHE A 242 5.34 -27.25 -20.07
C PHE A 242 6.34 -26.83 -21.17
N GLY A 243 7.62 -26.67 -20.87
CA GLY A 243 8.64 -26.16 -21.77
C GLY A 243 8.47 -24.68 -22.09
N ALA A 244 8.05 -23.87 -21.10
CA ALA A 244 7.95 -22.43 -21.26
C ALA A 244 9.35 -21.82 -21.45
N THR A 245 9.45 -20.86 -22.36
CA THR A 245 10.66 -20.06 -22.60
C THR A 245 10.50 -18.63 -22.10
N CYS A 246 9.27 -18.25 -21.75
CA CYS A 246 8.92 -16.95 -21.20
C CYS A 246 8.01 -17.13 -20.00
N LEU A 247 8.34 -16.47 -18.87
CA LEU A 247 7.56 -16.49 -17.65
C LEU A 247 7.25 -15.07 -17.18
N PHE A 248 5.97 -14.79 -16.97
CA PHE A 248 5.50 -13.61 -16.23
C PHE A 248 4.98 -14.02 -14.86
N CYS A 249 5.52 -13.43 -13.80
CA CYS A 249 5.03 -13.58 -12.44
C CYS A 249 4.32 -12.29 -12.01
N CYS A 250 3.10 -12.41 -11.49
CA CYS A 250 2.30 -11.25 -11.06
C CYS A 250 2.86 -10.53 -9.82
N ASN A 251 3.98 -10.98 -9.25
CA ASN A 251 4.84 -10.21 -8.36
C ASN A 251 6.29 -10.72 -8.36
N ASP A 252 7.20 -9.92 -7.81
CA ASP A 252 8.63 -10.23 -7.73
C ASP A 252 8.95 -11.39 -6.78
N LEU A 253 8.19 -11.56 -5.68
CA LEU A 253 8.44 -12.66 -4.75
C LEU A 253 8.25 -14.02 -5.42
N MET A 254 7.19 -14.19 -6.20
CA MET A 254 6.97 -15.41 -6.99
C MET A 254 8.04 -15.56 -8.08
N ALA A 255 8.46 -14.46 -8.74
CA ALA A 255 9.55 -14.51 -9.70
C ALA A 255 10.86 -14.99 -9.07
N LEU A 256 11.19 -14.53 -7.86
CA LEU A 256 12.36 -14.98 -7.12
C LEU A 256 12.26 -16.46 -6.73
N GLY A 257 11.09 -16.93 -6.32
CA GLY A 257 10.85 -18.35 -6.03
C GLY A 257 11.05 -19.24 -7.27
N ALA A 258 10.49 -18.83 -8.41
CA ALA A 258 10.68 -19.55 -9.67
C ALA A 258 12.17 -19.55 -10.11
N ILE A 259 12.85 -18.42 -9.99
CA ILE A 259 14.29 -18.32 -10.29
C ILE A 259 15.11 -19.29 -9.43
N ASP A 260 14.80 -19.40 -8.15
CA ASP A 260 15.51 -20.30 -7.24
C ASP A 260 15.30 -21.76 -7.65
N ARG A 261 14.05 -22.15 -7.93
CA ARG A 261 13.75 -23.51 -8.42
C ARG A 261 14.37 -23.81 -9.76
N PHE A 262 14.35 -22.90 -10.72
CA PHE A 262 15.00 -23.09 -12.01
C PHE A 262 16.52 -23.29 -11.89
N ARG A 263 17.18 -22.61 -10.95
CA ARG A 263 18.60 -22.85 -10.66
C ARG A 263 18.85 -24.27 -10.16
N GLU A 264 17.99 -24.80 -9.29
CA GLU A 264 18.08 -26.19 -8.84
C GLU A 264 17.87 -27.20 -9.98
N LEU A 265 16.99 -26.89 -10.93
CA LEU A 265 16.74 -27.70 -12.11
C LEU A 265 17.81 -27.56 -13.21
N GLY A 266 18.79 -26.66 -13.03
CA GLY A 266 19.83 -26.40 -14.02
C GLY A 266 19.36 -25.60 -15.24
N ILE A 267 18.20 -24.94 -15.15
CA ILE A 267 17.64 -24.09 -16.21
C ILE A 267 18.29 -22.70 -16.14
N ALA A 268 18.90 -22.28 -17.24
CA ALA A 268 19.63 -21.01 -17.30
C ALA A 268 18.70 -19.82 -17.60
N ILE A 269 18.86 -18.74 -16.81
CA ILE A 269 18.12 -17.50 -16.96
C ILE A 269 19.11 -16.41 -17.41
N PRO A 270 18.87 -15.71 -18.49
CA PRO A 270 17.71 -15.75 -19.39
C PRO A 270 17.88 -16.68 -20.61
N ALA A 271 18.90 -17.54 -20.66
CA ALA A 271 19.24 -18.31 -21.87
C ALA A 271 18.17 -19.34 -22.25
N ASP A 272 17.65 -20.08 -21.28
CA ASP A 272 16.59 -21.09 -21.49
C ASP A 272 15.19 -20.53 -21.23
N ILE A 273 15.06 -19.61 -20.26
CA ILE A 273 13.79 -18.99 -19.89
C ILE A 273 13.99 -17.51 -19.52
N SER A 274 13.21 -16.65 -20.16
CA SER A 274 13.11 -15.22 -19.81
C SER A 274 12.07 -15.02 -18.72
N ILE A 275 12.36 -14.21 -17.69
CA ILE A 275 11.47 -14.01 -16.54
C ILE A 275 11.22 -12.52 -16.31
N ILE A 276 9.94 -12.16 -16.12
CA ILE A 276 9.52 -10.82 -15.69
C ILE A 276 8.73 -10.95 -14.38
N GLY A 277 9.07 -10.10 -13.41
CA GLY A 277 8.32 -9.91 -12.18
C GLY A 277 7.40 -8.70 -12.21
N TYR A 278 6.92 -8.32 -11.03
CA TYR A 278 6.06 -7.15 -10.81
C TYR A 278 6.33 -6.58 -9.41
N ASP A 279 6.27 -5.25 -9.23
CA ASP A 279 6.45 -4.42 -8.03
C ASP A 279 7.81 -3.73 -7.90
N ASN A 280 8.88 -4.23 -8.52
CA ASN A 280 10.27 -3.73 -8.40
C ASN A 280 10.80 -3.71 -6.94
N ILE A 281 10.45 -4.74 -6.15
CA ILE A 281 10.95 -4.86 -4.77
C ILE A 281 12.43 -5.22 -4.72
N VAL A 282 12.92 -5.97 -5.70
CA VAL A 282 14.30 -6.48 -5.76
C VAL A 282 15.31 -5.35 -5.69
N LYS A 283 15.14 -4.32 -6.53
CA LYS A 283 15.99 -3.13 -6.54
C LYS A 283 15.86 -2.33 -5.23
N ARG A 284 14.65 -2.18 -4.72
CA ARG A 284 14.36 -1.39 -3.53
C ARG A 284 15.00 -1.96 -2.28
N PHE A 285 15.05 -3.29 -2.15
CA PHE A 285 15.67 -3.98 -1.02
C PHE A 285 17.11 -4.40 -1.25
N GLY A 286 17.72 -4.04 -2.38
CA GLY A 286 19.11 -4.30 -2.69
C GLY A 286 19.44 -5.79 -2.85
N LEU A 287 18.47 -6.58 -3.32
CA LEU A 287 18.69 -7.99 -3.61
C LEU A 287 19.62 -8.16 -4.81
N LEU A 288 20.42 -9.22 -4.81
CA LEU A 288 21.48 -9.43 -5.80
C LEU A 288 20.96 -9.74 -7.21
N THR A 289 19.75 -10.26 -7.35
CA THR A 289 19.15 -10.56 -8.65
C THR A 289 18.69 -9.27 -9.33
N ARG A 290 19.16 -9.01 -10.54
CA ARG A 290 18.70 -7.89 -11.37
C ARG A 290 17.49 -8.33 -12.19
N LEU A 291 16.35 -8.44 -11.54
CA LEU A 291 15.08 -8.86 -12.14
C LEU A 291 14.54 -7.79 -13.09
N THR A 292 14.17 -8.18 -14.30
CA THR A 292 13.30 -7.37 -15.16
C THR A 292 11.90 -7.42 -14.55
N THR A 293 11.27 -6.26 -14.33
CA THR A 293 10.02 -6.19 -13.58
C THR A 293 9.17 -5.00 -14.02
N VAL A 294 7.87 -5.06 -13.74
CA VAL A 294 6.98 -3.92 -13.90
C VAL A 294 6.90 -3.18 -12.55
N GLU A 295 7.41 -1.96 -12.52
CA GLU A 295 7.44 -1.14 -11.31
C GLU A 295 6.09 -0.48 -11.03
N GLN A 296 5.65 -0.61 -9.80
CA GLN A 296 4.66 0.23 -9.18
C GLN A 296 5.37 1.26 -8.30
N ASN A 297 5.34 2.53 -8.70
CA ASN A 297 6.00 3.59 -7.94
C ASN A 297 5.30 3.85 -6.60
N VAL A 298 5.71 3.13 -5.55
CA VAL A 298 5.10 3.24 -4.21
C VAL A 298 5.19 4.64 -3.60
N SER A 299 6.19 5.45 -3.99
CA SER A 299 6.31 6.82 -3.48
C SER A 299 5.24 7.72 -4.09
N GLU A 300 4.93 7.54 -5.36
CA GLU A 300 3.86 8.25 -6.06
C GLU A 300 2.50 7.79 -5.53
N LEU A 301 2.27 6.48 -5.40
CA LEU A 301 1.05 5.95 -4.79
C LEU A 301 0.81 6.54 -3.40
N ALA A 302 1.83 6.57 -2.54
CA ALA A 302 1.73 7.15 -1.22
C ALA A 302 1.39 8.65 -1.25
N SER A 303 2.05 9.42 -2.12
CA SER A 303 1.82 10.85 -2.26
C SER A 303 0.40 11.17 -2.74
N GLN A 304 -0.07 10.47 -3.77
CA GLN A 304 -1.42 10.68 -4.32
C GLN A 304 -2.51 10.22 -3.32
N SER A 305 -2.29 9.10 -2.64
CA SER A 305 -3.22 8.61 -1.61
C SER A 305 -3.32 9.57 -0.43
N TRP A 306 -2.17 10.12 0.01
CA TRP A 306 -2.15 11.14 1.05
C TRP A 306 -2.89 12.41 0.60
N GLN A 307 -2.63 12.93 -0.59
CA GLN A 307 -3.28 14.12 -1.12
C GLN A 307 -4.80 13.92 -1.24
N CYS A 308 -5.23 12.74 -1.68
CA CYS A 308 -6.64 12.37 -1.76
C CYS A 308 -7.28 12.42 -0.37
N LEU A 309 -6.71 11.70 0.62
CA LEU A 309 -7.23 11.68 1.98
C LEU A 309 -7.21 13.07 2.63
N TYR A 310 -6.12 13.82 2.44
CA TYR A 310 -5.96 15.15 3.05
C TYR A 310 -7.00 16.16 2.55
N ARG A 311 -7.36 16.10 1.26
CA ARG A 311 -8.47 16.91 0.73
C ARG A 311 -9.78 16.63 1.46
N HIS A 312 -10.09 15.36 1.74
CA HIS A 312 -11.28 15.00 2.49
C HIS A 312 -11.23 15.47 3.95
N ILE A 313 -10.08 15.36 4.61
CA ILE A 313 -9.90 15.86 5.99
C ILE A 313 -10.17 17.37 6.04
N GLN A 314 -9.64 18.16 5.08
CA GLN A 314 -9.83 19.62 5.04
C GLN A 314 -11.28 20.02 4.73
N HIS A 315 -12.05 19.19 4.06
CA HIS A 315 -13.43 19.47 3.64
C HIS A 315 -14.48 18.75 4.50
N HIS A 316 -14.08 18.02 5.54
CA HIS A 316 -14.98 17.21 6.36
C HIS A 316 -16.10 18.02 7.05
N ASP A 317 -15.89 19.31 7.31
CA ASP A 317 -16.90 20.23 7.87
C ASP A 317 -18.06 20.54 6.90
N SER A 318 -17.99 20.12 5.64
CA SER A 318 -18.95 20.48 4.58
C SER A 318 -20.07 19.45 4.35
N GLY A 319 -20.16 18.39 5.15
CA GLY A 319 -21.30 17.44 5.09
C GLY A 319 -21.39 16.63 3.79
N ARG A 320 -20.29 16.16 3.23
CA ARG A 320 -20.30 15.31 2.03
C ARG A 320 -21.09 14.02 2.27
N ASN A 321 -22.13 13.83 1.48
CA ASN A 321 -22.85 12.57 1.34
C ASN A 321 -22.00 11.61 0.45
N CYS A 322 -22.02 10.32 0.75
CA CYS A 322 -21.51 9.23 -0.12
C CYS A 322 -22.10 9.20 -1.55
N ALA A 323 -22.93 10.18 -1.89
CA ALA A 323 -23.63 10.29 -3.18
C ALA A 323 -22.91 11.17 -4.22
N GLU A 324 -21.81 11.85 -3.87
CA GLU A 324 -21.00 12.57 -4.85
C GLU A 324 -20.10 11.57 -5.59
N ALA A 325 -19.88 11.81 -6.90
CA ALA A 325 -19.03 10.96 -7.71
C ALA A 325 -17.64 10.86 -7.08
N ASN A 326 -17.23 9.63 -6.77
CA ASN A 326 -15.90 9.34 -6.26
C ASN A 326 -14.94 9.17 -7.44
N ASP A 327 -13.69 9.56 -7.25
CA ASP A 327 -12.64 9.47 -8.26
C ASP A 327 -11.74 8.26 -8.00
N LEU A 328 -11.51 7.46 -9.05
CA LEU A 328 -10.48 6.44 -9.06
C LEU A 328 -9.29 6.96 -9.86
N LEU A 329 -8.18 7.23 -9.17
CA LEU A 329 -6.93 7.61 -9.81
C LEU A 329 -6.11 6.37 -10.12
N LEU A 330 -5.90 6.09 -11.41
CA LEU A 330 -5.01 5.05 -11.90
C LEU A 330 -3.65 5.63 -12.28
N LEU A 331 -2.60 5.15 -11.61
CA LEU A 331 -1.22 5.49 -11.92
C LEU A 331 -0.68 4.51 -12.97
N GLU A 332 0.19 4.98 -13.83
CA GLU A 332 0.80 4.15 -14.86
C GLU A 332 2.02 3.39 -14.29
N PRO A 333 2.03 2.04 -14.38
CA PRO A 333 3.21 1.25 -14.05
C PRO A 333 4.27 1.39 -15.16
N GLN A 334 5.54 1.12 -14.84
CA GLN A 334 6.65 1.25 -15.76
C GLN A 334 7.47 -0.04 -15.82
N LEU A 335 7.96 -0.41 -17.01
CA LEU A 335 8.90 -1.51 -17.16
C LEU A 335 10.29 -1.07 -16.70
N VAL A 336 10.90 -1.85 -15.83
CA VAL A 336 12.29 -1.69 -15.37
C VAL A 336 13.10 -2.88 -15.86
N GLU A 337 14.12 -2.61 -16.66
CA GLU A 337 14.97 -3.65 -17.22
C GLU A 337 16.00 -4.15 -16.19
N GLY A 338 16.15 -5.47 -16.17
CA GLY A 338 17.18 -6.22 -15.46
C GLY A 338 17.91 -7.18 -16.40
N ASP A 339 18.40 -8.28 -15.83
CA ASP A 339 19.20 -9.27 -16.57
C ASP A 339 18.44 -10.59 -16.81
N THR A 340 17.14 -10.66 -16.47
CA THR A 340 16.35 -11.90 -16.52
C THR A 340 15.54 -12.09 -17.80
N VAL A 341 15.68 -11.20 -18.78
CA VAL A 341 15.04 -11.33 -20.10
C VAL A 341 16.10 -11.33 -21.18
N ALA A 342 16.05 -12.30 -22.09
CA ALA A 342 16.94 -12.38 -23.22
C ALA A 342 16.82 -11.13 -24.11
N GLN A 343 17.93 -10.64 -24.61
CA GLN A 343 17.93 -9.60 -25.63
C GLN A 343 17.53 -10.21 -26.97
N ALA A 344 16.68 -9.52 -27.74
CA ALA A 344 16.38 -9.93 -29.10
C ALA A 344 17.68 -10.11 -29.89
N PRO A 345 17.80 -11.17 -30.69
CA PRO A 345 18.97 -11.31 -31.57
C PRO A 345 19.04 -10.08 -32.46
N ILE A 346 20.16 -9.36 -32.37
CA ILE A 346 20.46 -8.27 -33.31
C ILE A 346 20.71 -8.95 -34.66
N PHE A 347 19.71 -9.02 -35.54
CA PHE A 347 19.92 -9.37 -36.92
C PHE A 347 20.80 -8.29 -37.52
N ARG A 348 22.08 -8.63 -37.69
CA ARG A 348 23.04 -7.84 -38.48
C ARG A 348 22.86 -8.13 -39.97
#